data_d996c608b1399d65c0ab6116e781e480
#
_entry.id   d996c608b1399d65c0ab6116e781e480
#
_cell.length_a   1.000
_cell.length_b   1.000
_cell.length_c   1.000
_cell.angle_alpha   90.00
_cell.angle_beta   90.00
_cell.angle_gamma   90.00
#
_symmetry.space_group_name_H-M   'P 1'
#
loop_
_entity.id
_entity.type
_entity.pdbx_description
1 polymer ?
#
loop_
_entity_poly.entity_id
_entity_poly.type
_entity_poly.pdbx_seq_one_letter_code
_entity_poly.pdbx_strand_id
1 'polypeptide(L)'
;MSVGALETAPSFESRRRVVGAKLGRYQVGPRIGVGGSAAVYLARTTGPMSSEEFVAIKVVHEHLSEEEEFISQFRDEANLLVRVAHPNIVRVKELGRENDTLFLAMEYLHGQPLSKLASTLARRGAHLDSVLVAWLGARVAEGLAYAHELTDDQSEPLALVHRDVSPQNVFVTYQGEVKLIDFGIARAAGRIVQTTLGRVKGKF
;
A
#
# COMPACT_ATOMS: atom_id res chain seq x y z
N MET A 1 -7.92 24.56 29.82
CA MET A 1 -7.11 24.75 28.61
C MET A 1 -6.31 23.49 28.40
N SER A 2 -6.78 22.64 27.46
CA SER A 2 -6.16 21.35 27.18
C SER A 2 -5.43 21.48 25.84
N VAL A 3 -4.12 21.37 25.89
CA VAL A 3 -3.23 21.46 24.74
C VAL A 3 -3.40 20.16 23.95
N GLY A 4 -3.90 20.27 22.71
CA GLY A 4 -4.04 19.14 21.79
C GLY A 4 -2.67 18.54 21.48
N ALA A 5 -2.57 17.23 21.60
CA ALA A 5 -1.40 16.47 21.17
C ALA A 5 -1.22 16.68 19.66
N LEU A 6 -0.15 17.36 19.30
CA LEU A 6 0.38 17.42 17.93
C LEU A 6 0.81 16.00 17.55
N GLU A 7 0.15 15.42 16.54
CA GLU A 7 0.65 14.24 15.83
C GLU A 7 2.08 14.55 15.38
N THR A 8 3.06 13.95 16.04
CA THR A 8 4.46 14.10 15.67
C THR A 8 4.69 13.43 14.32
N ALA A 9 4.88 14.23 13.29
CA ALA A 9 5.39 13.75 12.03
C ALA A 9 6.70 12.97 12.27
N PRO A 10 6.96 11.85 11.55
CA PRO A 10 8.15 11.05 11.76
C PRO A 10 9.41 11.91 11.71
N SER A 11 10.30 11.74 12.70
CA SER A 11 11.48 12.56 12.88
C SER A 11 12.35 12.58 11.60
N PHE A 12 13.01 13.69 11.34
CA PHE A 12 13.86 13.87 10.14
C PHE A 12 15.02 12.84 10.10
N GLU A 13 15.40 12.28 11.23
CA GLU A 13 16.44 11.25 11.37
C GLU A 13 15.98 9.85 10.89
N SER A 14 14.74 9.46 11.17
CA SER A 14 14.22 8.17 10.68
C SER A 14 14.11 8.15 9.14
N ARG A 15 13.90 9.33 8.53
CA ARG A 15 13.84 9.50 7.06
C ARG A 15 15.20 9.27 6.37
N ARG A 16 16.32 9.57 7.03
CA ARG A 16 17.68 9.37 6.48
C ARG A 16 18.17 7.94 6.55
N ARG A 17 17.67 7.13 7.51
CA ARG A 17 18.14 5.76 7.71
C ARG A 17 17.75 4.80 6.60
N VAL A 18 16.65 5.03 5.91
CA VAL A 18 16.10 4.10 4.91
C VAL A 18 16.62 4.39 3.50
N VAL A 19 16.79 5.66 3.11
CA VAL A 19 17.34 6.02 1.80
C VAL A 19 18.83 5.66 1.73
N GLY A 20 19.21 4.86 0.73
CA GLY A 20 20.55 4.32 0.60
C GLY A 20 20.81 3.05 1.39
N ALA A 21 19.86 2.61 2.23
CA ALA A 21 19.97 1.34 2.95
C ALA A 21 19.74 0.15 2.01
N LYS A 22 20.21 -1.00 2.43
CA LYS A 22 19.88 -2.29 1.83
C LYS A 22 18.85 -2.99 2.72
N LEU A 23 17.70 -3.32 2.13
CA LEU A 23 16.66 -4.12 2.78
C LEU A 23 16.53 -5.45 2.03
N GLY A 24 17.03 -6.54 2.64
CA GLY A 24 17.16 -7.83 1.96
C GLY A 24 18.00 -7.68 0.68
N ARG A 25 17.40 -8.02 -0.46
CA ARG A 25 18.01 -7.88 -1.80
C ARG A 25 17.74 -6.54 -2.49
N TYR A 26 17.16 -5.56 -1.80
CA TYR A 26 16.75 -4.29 -2.40
C TYR A 26 17.64 -3.14 -1.94
N GLN A 27 18.16 -2.38 -2.89
CA GLN A 27 18.84 -1.10 -2.64
C GLN A 27 17.78 0.00 -2.64
N VAL A 28 17.53 0.61 -1.49
CA VAL A 28 16.47 1.63 -1.33
C VAL A 28 16.93 2.97 -1.87
N GLY A 29 16.12 3.55 -2.74
CA GLY A 29 16.29 4.85 -3.38
C GLY A 29 15.37 5.92 -2.76
N PRO A 30 14.95 6.90 -3.57
CA PRO A 30 14.15 8.01 -3.10
C PRO A 30 12.76 7.58 -2.63
N ARG A 31 12.20 8.34 -1.66
CA ARG A 31 10.83 8.17 -1.21
C ARG A 31 9.86 8.69 -2.29
N ILE A 32 8.89 7.87 -2.66
CA ILE A 32 7.87 8.16 -3.68
C ILE A 32 6.47 8.36 -3.09
N GLY A 33 6.24 7.96 -1.83
CA GLY A 33 4.96 8.14 -1.15
C GLY A 33 5.10 8.13 0.37
N VAL A 34 4.07 8.64 1.06
CA VAL A 34 3.96 8.57 2.51
C VAL A 34 2.49 8.44 2.91
N GLY A 35 2.21 7.55 3.85
CA GLY A 35 0.91 7.35 4.47
C GLY A 35 1.02 7.35 6.00
N GLY A 36 -0.10 7.15 6.69
CA GLY A 36 -0.16 7.16 8.16
C GLY A 36 0.62 6.03 8.82
N SER A 37 0.71 4.86 8.20
CA SER A 37 1.36 3.67 8.78
C SER A 37 2.70 3.30 8.14
N ALA A 38 3.00 3.84 6.95
CA ALA A 38 4.18 3.47 6.18
C ALA A 38 4.63 4.57 5.21
N ALA A 39 5.89 4.50 4.80
CA ALA A 39 6.43 5.27 3.69
C ALA A 39 6.80 4.34 2.53
N VAL A 40 6.62 4.80 1.29
CA VAL A 40 6.93 4.03 0.08
C VAL A 40 8.16 4.61 -0.60
N TYR A 41 9.09 3.74 -0.94
CA TYR A 41 10.36 4.09 -1.59
C TYR A 41 10.49 3.38 -2.93
N LEU A 42 11.08 4.05 -3.90
CA LEU A 42 11.59 3.38 -5.08
C LEU A 42 12.84 2.59 -4.66
N ALA A 43 12.96 1.37 -5.12
CA ALA A 43 14.16 0.57 -4.90
C ALA A 43 14.49 -0.25 -6.15
N ARG A 44 15.67 -0.85 -6.18
CA ARG A 44 16.08 -1.79 -7.22
C ARG A 44 16.55 -3.10 -6.59
N THR A 45 16.34 -4.18 -7.29
CA THR A 45 16.90 -5.48 -6.90
C THR A 45 18.42 -5.45 -7.08
N THR A 46 19.15 -6.08 -6.15
CA THR A 46 20.59 -6.22 -6.20
C THR A 46 20.97 -7.68 -6.05
N GLY A 47 21.85 -8.18 -6.90
CA GLY A 47 22.38 -9.55 -6.84
C GLY A 47 23.06 -9.97 -8.14
N PRO A 48 23.98 -10.91 -8.08
CA PRO A 48 24.82 -11.31 -9.24
C PRO A 48 24.04 -12.00 -10.36
N MET A 49 22.81 -12.47 -10.10
CA MET A 49 21.92 -13.13 -11.08
C MET A 49 20.56 -12.45 -11.22
N SER A 50 20.33 -11.30 -10.58
CA SER A 50 19.08 -10.56 -10.73
C SER A 50 19.20 -9.53 -11.84
N SER A 51 18.28 -9.56 -12.81
CA SER A 51 18.05 -8.41 -13.68
C SER A 51 17.75 -7.21 -12.80
N GLU A 52 18.36 -6.05 -13.04
CA GLU A 52 18.00 -4.81 -12.32
C GLU A 52 16.52 -4.51 -12.56
N GLU A 53 15.73 -4.74 -11.56
CA GLU A 53 14.28 -4.48 -11.59
C GLU A 53 13.95 -3.41 -10.57
N PHE A 54 13.17 -2.41 -10.99
CA PHE A 54 12.60 -1.44 -10.07
C PHE A 54 11.42 -2.05 -9.30
N VAL A 55 11.40 -1.77 -8.00
CA VAL A 55 10.35 -2.20 -7.07
C VAL A 55 9.91 -1.02 -6.21
N ALA A 56 8.70 -1.09 -5.69
CA ALA A 56 8.24 -0.21 -4.63
C ALA A 56 8.40 -0.93 -3.28
N ILE A 57 9.09 -0.30 -2.33
CA ILE A 57 9.26 -0.82 -0.98
C ILE A 57 8.43 0.02 -0.02
N LYS A 58 7.39 -0.59 0.55
CA LYS A 58 6.57 0.01 1.60
C LYS A 58 7.19 -0.35 2.95
N VAL A 59 7.75 0.65 3.64
CA VAL A 59 8.41 0.51 4.95
C VAL A 59 7.45 0.97 6.03
N VAL A 60 7.15 0.09 6.96
CA VAL A 60 6.30 0.39 8.13
C VAL A 60 7.02 1.40 9.04
N HIS A 61 6.26 2.33 9.62
CA HIS A 61 6.81 3.29 10.57
C HIS A 61 7.29 2.57 11.85
N GLU A 62 8.43 3.01 12.40
CA GLU A 62 9.13 2.39 13.50
C GLU A 62 8.23 2.12 14.72
N HIS A 63 7.41 3.11 15.12
CA HIS A 63 6.50 2.98 16.25
C HIS A 63 5.44 1.86 16.09
N LEU A 64 5.07 1.49 14.86
CA LEU A 64 4.16 0.36 14.59
C LEU A 64 4.92 -0.97 14.51
N SER A 65 6.22 -0.93 14.21
CA SER A 65 7.06 -2.11 14.15
C SER A 65 7.44 -2.68 15.53
N GLU A 66 7.08 -1.98 16.61
CA GLU A 66 7.27 -2.41 18.01
C GLU A 66 6.01 -3.09 18.58
N GLU A 67 4.85 -2.93 17.94
CA GLU A 67 3.58 -3.51 18.37
C GLU A 67 3.44 -4.96 17.85
N GLU A 68 3.57 -5.96 18.71
CA GLU A 68 3.50 -7.38 18.30
C GLU A 68 2.20 -7.74 17.60
N GLU A 69 1.08 -7.18 18.03
CA GLU A 69 -0.22 -7.40 17.42
C GLU A 69 -0.29 -6.82 16.00
N PHE A 70 0.27 -5.63 15.79
CA PHE A 70 0.40 -5.02 14.46
C PHE A 70 1.28 -5.89 13.56
N ILE A 71 2.43 -6.34 14.04
CA ILE A 71 3.36 -7.17 13.28
C ILE A 71 2.69 -8.49 12.85
N SER A 72 1.96 -9.13 13.76
CA SER A 72 1.25 -10.38 13.44
C SER A 72 0.21 -10.15 12.34
N GLN A 73 -0.68 -9.17 12.50
CA GLN A 73 -1.71 -8.86 11.51
C GLN A 73 -1.12 -8.44 10.16
N PHE A 74 -0.09 -7.58 10.18
CA PHE A 74 0.61 -7.16 8.97
C PHE A 74 1.23 -8.35 8.23
N ARG A 75 1.80 -9.30 8.98
CA ARG A 75 2.37 -10.53 8.41
C ARG A 75 1.32 -11.41 7.77
N ASP A 76 0.20 -11.63 8.46
CA ASP A 76 -0.89 -12.48 7.98
C ASP A 76 -1.49 -11.90 6.69
N GLU A 77 -1.81 -10.61 6.66
CA GLU A 77 -2.32 -9.96 5.45
C GLU A 77 -1.29 -9.93 4.31
N ALA A 78 -0.01 -9.67 4.61
CA ALA A 78 1.05 -9.68 3.60
C ALA A 78 1.25 -11.06 2.99
N ASN A 79 1.19 -12.13 3.78
CA ASN A 79 1.28 -13.52 3.30
C ASN A 79 0.12 -13.87 2.36
N LEU A 80 -1.08 -13.36 2.60
CA LEU A 80 -2.20 -13.50 1.67
C LEU A 80 -1.94 -12.74 0.38
N LEU A 81 -1.45 -11.49 0.47
CA LEU A 81 -1.20 -10.64 -0.70
C LEU A 81 -0.08 -11.15 -1.62
N VAL A 82 0.91 -11.85 -1.08
CA VAL A 82 1.96 -12.50 -1.90
C VAL A 82 1.36 -13.55 -2.85
N ARG A 83 0.25 -14.19 -2.47
CA ARG A 83 -0.47 -15.19 -3.28
C ARG A 83 -1.36 -14.57 -4.35
N VAL A 84 -1.69 -13.27 -4.22
CA VAL A 84 -2.56 -12.55 -5.15
C VAL A 84 -1.85 -12.28 -6.48
N ALA A 85 -2.45 -12.72 -7.59
CA ALA A 85 -1.92 -12.49 -8.93
C ALA A 85 -3.07 -12.11 -9.88
N HIS A 86 -3.31 -10.80 -10.02
CA HIS A 86 -4.36 -10.28 -10.89
C HIS A 86 -3.90 -8.99 -11.59
N PRO A 87 -4.24 -8.74 -12.87
CA PRO A 87 -3.80 -7.56 -13.60
C PRO A 87 -4.24 -6.24 -12.97
N ASN A 88 -5.36 -6.23 -12.25
CA ASN A 88 -5.89 -5.04 -11.60
C ASN A 88 -5.57 -4.95 -10.08
N ILE A 89 -4.63 -5.73 -9.60
CA ILE A 89 -4.11 -5.65 -8.22
C ILE A 89 -2.59 -5.52 -8.29
N VAL A 90 -2.02 -4.63 -7.46
CA VAL A 90 -0.57 -4.49 -7.35
C VAL A 90 0.05 -5.82 -6.89
N ARG A 91 1.06 -6.28 -7.62
CA ARG A 91 1.76 -7.52 -7.28
C ARG A 91 2.66 -7.31 -6.07
N VAL A 92 2.37 -8.01 -4.99
CA VAL A 92 3.27 -8.12 -3.85
C VAL A 92 4.30 -9.22 -4.15
N LYS A 93 5.58 -8.90 -3.97
CA LYS A 93 6.70 -9.83 -4.25
C LYS A 93 7.13 -10.58 -3.00
N GLU A 94 7.31 -9.85 -1.90
CA GLU A 94 7.68 -10.45 -0.61
C GLU A 94 7.41 -9.51 0.56
N LEU A 95 7.24 -10.10 1.73
CA LEU A 95 7.35 -9.46 3.02
C LEU A 95 8.75 -9.73 3.59
N GLY A 96 9.42 -8.69 4.04
CA GLY A 96 10.75 -8.79 4.64
C GLY A 96 10.88 -8.05 5.96
N ARG A 97 11.86 -8.46 6.75
CA ARG A 97 12.31 -7.74 7.95
C ARG A 97 13.83 -7.67 7.93
N GLU A 98 14.38 -6.49 8.08
CA GLU A 98 15.81 -6.24 8.14
C GLU A 98 16.10 -5.25 9.27
N ASN A 99 16.90 -5.65 10.29
CA ASN A 99 17.27 -4.81 11.43
C ASN A 99 16.06 -4.06 12.03
N ASP A 100 15.02 -4.74 12.47
CA ASP A 100 13.77 -4.20 13.01
C ASP A 100 12.90 -3.39 12.02
N THR A 101 13.34 -3.20 10.79
CA THR A 101 12.57 -2.55 9.74
C THR A 101 11.70 -3.59 9.01
N LEU A 102 10.39 -3.48 9.19
CA LEU A 102 9.41 -4.30 8.49
C LEU A 102 9.05 -3.64 7.16
N PHE A 103 9.10 -4.40 6.08
CA PHE A 103 8.83 -3.86 4.74
C PHE A 103 8.08 -4.85 3.85
N LEU A 104 7.36 -4.30 2.88
CA LEU A 104 6.67 -5.04 1.82
C LEU A 104 7.25 -4.61 0.48
N ALA A 105 7.79 -5.56 -0.29
CA ALA A 105 8.25 -5.33 -1.65
C ALA A 105 7.13 -5.60 -2.65
N MET A 106 6.92 -4.65 -3.56
CA MET A 106 5.85 -4.70 -4.57
C MET A 106 6.39 -4.35 -5.95
N GLU A 107 5.67 -4.70 -7.00
CA GLU A 107 5.94 -4.15 -8.33
C GLU A 107 5.96 -2.61 -8.30
N TYR A 108 6.87 -2.01 -9.03
CA TYR A 108 6.87 -0.56 -9.22
C TYR A 108 5.91 -0.18 -10.34
N LEU A 109 4.96 0.67 -10.03
CA LEU A 109 3.99 1.18 -10.99
C LEU A 109 4.44 2.55 -11.50
N HIS A 110 4.69 2.65 -12.79
CA HIS A 110 5.02 3.92 -13.44
C HIS A 110 3.73 4.64 -13.86
N GLY A 111 3.23 5.53 -13.01
CA GLY A 111 1.94 6.17 -13.19
C GLY A 111 1.56 7.12 -12.05
N GLN A 112 0.28 7.27 -11.80
CA GLN A 112 -0.25 8.14 -10.74
C GLN A 112 -1.53 7.58 -10.11
N PRO A 113 -1.82 7.89 -8.83
CA PRO A 113 -3.13 7.64 -8.25
C PRO A 113 -4.23 8.39 -9.00
N LEU A 114 -5.41 7.78 -9.13
CA LEU A 114 -6.58 8.37 -9.78
C LEU A 114 -6.98 9.71 -9.14
N SER A 115 -6.81 9.87 -7.83
CA SER A 115 -7.04 11.13 -7.12
C SER A 115 -6.17 12.26 -7.65
N LYS A 116 -4.90 12.00 -7.95
CA LYS A 116 -3.97 13.00 -8.50
C LYS A 116 -4.32 13.34 -9.96
N LEU A 117 -4.72 12.34 -10.73
CA LEU A 117 -5.18 12.52 -12.11
C LEU A 117 -6.44 13.40 -12.13
N ALA A 118 -7.46 13.05 -11.33
CA ALA A 118 -8.70 13.81 -11.23
C ALA A 118 -8.47 15.27 -10.77
N SER A 119 -7.65 15.47 -9.74
CA SER A 119 -7.33 16.82 -9.26
C SER A 119 -6.55 17.66 -10.29
N THR A 120 -5.73 17.02 -11.11
CA THR A 120 -4.98 17.70 -12.17
C THR A 120 -5.91 18.14 -13.30
N LEU A 121 -6.87 17.29 -13.69
CA LEU A 121 -7.89 17.64 -14.68
C LEU A 121 -8.78 18.77 -14.17
N ALA A 122 -9.28 18.68 -12.92
CA ALA A 122 -10.11 19.70 -12.32
C ALA A 122 -9.44 21.10 -12.32
N ARG A 123 -8.14 21.18 -12.00
CA ARG A 123 -7.38 22.44 -12.08
C ARG A 123 -7.29 23.02 -13.50
N ARG A 124 -7.48 22.19 -14.52
CA ARG A 124 -7.50 22.60 -15.94
C ARG A 124 -8.92 22.85 -16.47
N GLY A 125 -9.94 22.82 -15.60
CA GLY A 125 -11.35 22.92 -15.98
C GLY A 125 -11.86 21.72 -16.79
N ALA A 126 -11.16 20.56 -16.71
CA ALA A 126 -11.51 19.34 -17.41
C ALA A 126 -11.96 18.27 -16.42
N HIS A 127 -12.71 17.28 -16.93
CA HIS A 127 -13.20 16.15 -16.18
C HIS A 127 -12.84 14.85 -16.89
N LEU A 128 -12.85 13.74 -16.15
CA LEU A 128 -12.78 12.40 -16.75
C LEU A 128 -14.07 12.15 -17.54
N ASP A 129 -13.92 11.63 -18.74
CA ASP A 129 -15.06 11.18 -19.55
C ASP A 129 -15.82 10.05 -18.82
N SER A 130 -17.16 10.03 -18.96
CA SER A 130 -18.01 9.06 -18.26
C SER A 130 -17.73 7.60 -18.67
N VAL A 131 -17.38 7.37 -19.93
CA VAL A 131 -17.00 6.03 -20.43
C VAL A 131 -15.70 5.59 -19.79
N LEU A 132 -14.71 6.50 -19.66
CA LEU A 132 -13.46 6.22 -18.98
C LEU A 132 -13.69 5.93 -17.49
N VAL A 133 -14.57 6.69 -16.82
CA VAL A 133 -14.91 6.43 -15.40
C VAL A 133 -15.56 5.05 -15.24
N ALA A 134 -16.48 4.68 -16.12
CA ALA A 134 -17.12 3.37 -16.09
C ALA A 134 -16.11 2.25 -16.35
N TRP A 135 -15.19 2.44 -17.29
CA TRP A 135 -14.11 1.49 -17.56
C TRP A 135 -13.16 1.32 -16.36
N LEU A 136 -12.74 2.44 -15.73
CA LEU A 136 -11.92 2.40 -14.50
C LEU A 136 -12.64 1.63 -13.40
N GLY A 137 -13.95 1.90 -13.21
CA GLY A 137 -14.80 1.19 -12.25
C GLY A 137 -14.87 -0.31 -12.50
N ALA A 138 -15.00 -0.73 -13.76
CA ALA A 138 -15.00 -2.13 -14.15
C ALA A 138 -13.68 -2.83 -13.81
N ARG A 139 -12.52 -2.21 -14.10
CA ARG A 139 -11.20 -2.75 -13.73
C ARG A 139 -11.03 -2.91 -12.22
N VAL A 140 -11.49 -1.93 -11.44
CA VAL A 140 -11.51 -2.00 -9.97
C VAL A 140 -12.39 -3.16 -9.49
N ALA A 141 -13.60 -3.29 -10.05
CA ALA A 141 -14.53 -4.36 -9.69
C ALA A 141 -13.97 -5.76 -10.01
N GLU A 142 -13.29 -5.94 -11.13
CA GLU A 142 -12.62 -7.20 -11.49
C GLU A 142 -11.53 -7.59 -10.47
N GLY A 143 -10.70 -6.62 -10.05
CA GLY A 143 -9.70 -6.87 -9.02
C GLY A 143 -10.33 -7.25 -7.67
N LEU A 144 -11.42 -6.57 -7.29
CA LEU A 144 -12.14 -6.87 -6.04
C LEU A 144 -12.82 -8.23 -6.10
N ALA A 145 -13.48 -8.57 -7.20
CA ALA A 145 -14.13 -9.87 -7.38
C ALA A 145 -13.11 -11.00 -7.23
N TYR A 146 -11.97 -10.89 -7.91
CA TYR A 146 -10.88 -11.85 -7.78
C TYR A 146 -10.41 -11.99 -6.32
N ALA A 147 -10.21 -10.88 -5.58
CA ALA A 147 -9.76 -10.93 -4.19
C ALA A 147 -10.80 -11.59 -3.27
N HIS A 148 -12.09 -11.36 -3.49
CA HIS A 148 -13.18 -11.93 -2.71
C HIS A 148 -13.37 -13.44 -2.95
N GLU A 149 -13.04 -13.92 -4.15
CA GLU A 149 -13.17 -15.32 -4.56
C GLU A 149 -11.93 -16.16 -4.26
N LEU A 150 -10.87 -15.55 -3.71
CA LEU A 150 -9.64 -16.27 -3.36
C LEU A 150 -9.91 -17.32 -2.28
N THR A 151 -9.40 -18.53 -2.53
CA THR A 151 -9.43 -19.65 -1.60
C THR A 151 -8.02 -20.10 -1.24
N ASP A 152 -7.89 -20.81 -0.14
CA ASP A 152 -6.66 -21.53 0.22
C ASP A 152 -6.55 -22.86 -0.55
N ASP A 153 -5.51 -23.65 -0.21
CA ASP A 153 -5.23 -24.94 -0.85
C ASP A 153 -6.27 -26.02 -0.50
N GLN A 154 -7.16 -25.75 0.48
CA GLN A 154 -8.27 -26.61 0.91
C GLN A 154 -9.61 -26.15 0.34
N SER A 155 -9.59 -25.13 -0.55
CA SER A 155 -10.77 -24.45 -1.14
C SER A 155 -11.61 -23.68 -0.13
N GLU A 156 -11.08 -23.33 1.04
CA GLU A 156 -11.74 -22.46 2.00
C GLU A 156 -11.52 -20.98 1.64
N PRO A 157 -12.57 -20.12 1.71
CA PRO A 157 -12.46 -18.71 1.37
C PRO A 157 -11.44 -17.97 2.23
N LEU A 158 -10.49 -17.27 1.60
CA LEU A 158 -9.50 -16.43 2.30
C LEU A 158 -10.09 -15.11 2.82
N ALA A 159 -11.31 -14.76 2.41
CA ALA A 159 -12.05 -13.56 2.80
C ALA A 159 -11.21 -12.26 2.68
N LEU A 160 -10.38 -12.16 1.62
CA LEU A 160 -9.52 -10.99 1.39
C LEU A 160 -10.36 -9.79 0.95
N VAL A 161 -10.49 -8.80 1.83
CA VAL A 161 -11.26 -7.57 1.59
C VAL A 161 -10.34 -6.37 1.56
N HIS A 162 -10.49 -5.48 0.58
CA HIS A 162 -9.63 -4.30 0.43
C HIS A 162 -9.79 -3.25 1.55
N ARG A 163 -11.01 -3.04 2.07
CA ARG A 163 -11.38 -2.15 3.20
C ARG A 163 -11.16 -0.65 2.99
N ASP A 164 -10.47 -0.22 1.92
CA ASP A 164 -10.17 1.18 1.63
C ASP A 164 -10.16 1.49 0.12
N VAL A 165 -11.21 1.08 -0.58
CA VAL A 165 -11.37 1.43 -1.99
C VAL A 165 -11.63 2.93 -2.10
N SER A 166 -10.68 3.66 -2.70
CA SER A 166 -10.74 5.11 -2.86
C SER A 166 -9.89 5.54 -4.07
N PRO A 167 -10.12 6.74 -4.63
CA PRO A 167 -9.30 7.22 -5.75
C PRO A 167 -7.80 7.36 -5.44
N GLN A 168 -7.40 7.41 -4.17
CA GLN A 168 -6.00 7.37 -3.75
C GLN A 168 -5.40 5.97 -3.94
N ASN A 169 -6.20 4.93 -3.79
CA ASN A 169 -5.78 3.53 -3.83
C ASN A 169 -6.10 2.85 -5.18
N VAL A 170 -6.59 3.62 -6.16
CA VAL A 170 -6.67 3.23 -7.57
C VAL A 170 -5.52 3.89 -8.31
N PHE A 171 -4.60 3.10 -8.86
CA PHE A 171 -3.43 3.59 -9.57
C PHE A 171 -3.59 3.38 -11.06
N VAL A 172 -3.28 4.41 -11.86
CA VAL A 172 -3.33 4.35 -13.34
C VAL A 172 -1.90 4.52 -13.84
N THR A 173 -1.40 3.50 -14.55
CA THR A 173 -0.07 3.55 -15.16
C THR A 173 -0.09 4.39 -16.44
N TYR A 174 1.07 4.88 -16.87
CA TYR A 174 1.19 5.60 -18.14
C TYR A 174 1.02 4.68 -19.36
N GLN A 175 1.01 3.37 -19.16
CA GLN A 175 0.66 2.37 -20.17
C GLN A 175 -0.85 2.08 -20.24
N GLY A 176 -1.65 2.68 -19.35
CA GLY A 176 -3.10 2.51 -19.30
C GLY A 176 -3.58 1.35 -18.43
N GLU A 177 -2.73 0.73 -17.63
CA GLU A 177 -3.17 -0.29 -16.68
C GLU A 177 -3.82 0.37 -15.46
N VAL A 178 -4.82 -0.30 -14.88
CA VAL A 178 -5.49 0.11 -13.64
C VAL A 178 -5.21 -0.92 -12.58
N LYS A 179 -4.65 -0.48 -11.44
CA LYS A 179 -4.31 -1.38 -10.34
C LYS A 179 -4.81 -0.85 -9.00
N LEU A 180 -5.43 -1.73 -8.22
CA LEU A 180 -5.68 -1.50 -6.82
C LEU A 180 -4.36 -1.62 -6.05
N ILE A 181 -4.07 -0.63 -5.24
CA ILE A 181 -2.93 -0.60 -4.32
C ILE A 181 -3.45 -0.52 -2.89
N ASP A 182 -2.60 -0.90 -1.92
CA ASP A 182 -2.87 -0.74 -0.49
C ASP A 182 -4.16 -1.46 -0.01
N PHE A 183 -4.27 -2.76 -0.27
CA PHE A 183 -5.17 -3.61 0.51
C PHE A 183 -4.92 -3.34 2.00
N GLY A 184 -5.97 -3.13 2.77
CA GLY A 184 -6.00 -2.47 4.07
C GLY A 184 -5.10 -2.98 5.21
N ILE A 185 -3.88 -3.45 4.89
CA ILE A 185 -2.88 -4.04 5.79
C ILE A 185 -2.68 -3.21 7.08
N ALA A 186 -2.81 -1.88 7.00
CA ALA A 186 -2.60 -1.02 8.15
C ALA A 186 -3.88 -0.68 8.94
N ARG A 187 -5.07 -0.97 8.40
CA ARG A 187 -6.34 -0.62 9.07
C ARG A 187 -6.87 -1.69 10.00
N ALA A 188 -6.47 -2.93 9.82
CA ALA A 188 -6.76 -3.99 10.80
C ALA A 188 -6.13 -3.64 12.15
N ALA A 189 -4.89 -3.20 12.16
CA ALA A 189 -4.16 -2.77 13.36
C ALA A 189 -4.69 -1.45 13.97
N GLY A 190 -5.06 -0.46 13.14
CA GLY A 190 -5.63 0.81 13.63
C GLY A 190 -7.02 0.71 14.26
N ARG A 191 -7.76 -0.39 14.05
CA ARG A 191 -9.03 -0.65 14.73
C ARG A 191 -8.88 -0.99 16.20
N ILE A 192 -7.80 -1.62 16.59
CA ILE A 192 -7.57 -2.01 17.99
C ILE A 192 -7.32 -0.78 18.84
N VAL A 193 -6.55 0.19 18.35
CA VAL A 193 -6.33 1.47 19.05
C VAL A 193 -7.61 2.31 19.16
N GLN A 194 -8.54 2.23 18.20
CA GLN A 194 -9.80 2.98 18.24
C GLN A 194 -10.92 2.27 19.02
N THR A 195 -10.91 0.95 19.13
CA THR A 195 -11.93 0.21 19.90
C THR A 195 -11.74 0.40 21.42
N THR A 196 -10.53 0.66 21.86
CA THR A 196 -10.25 1.01 23.28
C THR A 196 -10.73 2.43 23.65
N LEU A 197 -11.03 3.30 22.67
CA LEU A 197 -11.45 4.69 22.87
C LEU A 197 -12.91 5.00 22.41
N GLY A 198 -13.72 4.01 22.08
CA GLY A 198 -15.18 4.15 21.97
C GLY A 198 -15.70 5.22 20.99
N ARG A 199 -15.05 5.49 19.84
CA ARG A 199 -15.55 6.43 18.84
C ARG A 199 -15.57 5.83 17.43
N VAL A 200 -16.76 5.43 17.02
CA VAL A 200 -17.07 5.19 15.59
C VAL A 200 -17.20 6.54 14.90
N LYS A 201 -16.24 6.91 14.02
CA LYS A 201 -16.42 7.99 13.05
C LYS A 201 -16.51 7.37 11.67
N GLY A 202 -17.75 7.28 11.14
CA GLY A 202 -17.98 7.11 9.72
C GLY A 202 -17.70 8.42 8.99
N LYS A 203 -16.96 8.37 7.87
CA LYS A 203 -16.94 9.47 6.88
C LYS A 203 -18.10 9.23 5.92
N PHE A 204 -19.03 10.15 5.86
CA PHE A 204 -19.99 10.32 4.78
C PHE A 204 -19.34 11.13 3.66
#